data_e3f6bea56f4ca8af97ec08d681e139d2
#
_entry.id   e3f6bea56f4ca8af97ec08d681e139d2
#
_cell.length_a   1.000
_cell.length_b   1.000
_cell.length_c   1.000
_cell.angle_alpha   90.00
_cell.angle_beta   90.00
_cell.angle_gamma   90.00
#
_symmetry.space_group_name_H-M   'P 1'
#
loop_
_entity.id
_entity.type
_entity.pdbx_description
1 polymer ?
#
loop_
_entity_poly.entity_id
_entity_poly.type
_entity_poly.pdbx_seq_one_letter_code
_entity_poly.pdbx_strand_id
1 'polypeptide(L)'
;MSIEARRHHAMALLRESIGEARANDSAILPFGINALDGRLADGGLTLGGLHEIAAATTTLSDDAAATLFVVGIAARVAATTGRRVLWALTRFDLYAPGLEQGGLDPATLLFVETREDKDVLAVMEDGLRHGGVAAVVGEVKRADMVATRRLQLAAMTGGTPALLFRRWRRQGVCPLTELSAAMTRWRIACAPSARLPAPGVGRARWTVELARQRGGPGFTMDLEACDDTGRLALPAASRDRATAAAGAAARAA
;
A
#
# COMPACT_ATOMS: atom_id res chain seq x y z
N MET A 1 18.42 -30.64 -28.90
CA MET A 1 17.68 -29.61 -28.14
C MET A 1 17.26 -28.54 -29.13
N SER A 2 15.94 -28.32 -29.30
CA SER A 2 15.41 -27.37 -30.30
C SER A 2 15.78 -25.94 -29.96
N ILE A 3 15.79 -25.05 -30.96
CA ILE A 3 16.07 -23.60 -30.78
C ILE A 3 15.07 -22.99 -29.79
N GLU A 4 13.84 -23.45 -29.81
CA GLU A 4 12.76 -23.01 -28.90
C GLU A 4 13.03 -23.42 -27.45
N ALA A 5 13.53 -24.62 -27.20
CA ALA A 5 13.90 -25.09 -25.86
C ALA A 5 15.08 -24.30 -25.27
N ARG A 6 16.06 -23.91 -26.10
CA ARG A 6 17.16 -23.01 -25.66
C ARG A 6 16.68 -21.62 -25.34
N ARG A 7 15.73 -21.10 -26.12
CA ARG A 7 15.13 -19.76 -25.88
C ARG A 7 14.31 -19.74 -24.60
N HIS A 8 13.51 -20.78 -24.33
CA HIS A 8 12.77 -20.92 -23.08
C HIS A 8 13.70 -21.05 -21.86
N HIS A 9 14.76 -21.85 -21.97
CA HIS A 9 15.75 -22.01 -20.91
C HIS A 9 16.51 -20.69 -20.63
N ALA A 10 16.96 -19.98 -21.68
CA ALA A 10 17.60 -18.67 -21.55
C ALA A 10 16.68 -17.62 -20.92
N MET A 11 15.37 -17.62 -21.29
CA MET A 11 14.37 -16.74 -20.67
C MET A 11 14.09 -17.09 -19.21
N ALA A 12 14.15 -18.37 -18.83
CA ALA A 12 14.02 -18.80 -17.45
C ALA A 12 15.22 -18.34 -16.61
N LEU A 13 16.44 -18.55 -17.08
CA LEU A 13 17.68 -18.08 -16.43
C LEU A 13 17.73 -16.54 -16.31
N LEU A 14 17.28 -15.82 -17.35
CA LEU A 14 17.18 -14.35 -17.28
C LEU A 14 16.15 -13.90 -16.26
N ARG A 15 15.01 -14.57 -16.14
CA ARG A 15 14.01 -14.26 -15.10
C ARG A 15 14.52 -14.57 -13.71
N GLU A 16 15.24 -15.65 -13.55
CA GLU A 16 15.87 -16.04 -12.29
C GLU A 16 16.97 -15.05 -11.87
N SER A 17 17.89 -14.68 -12.77
CA SER A 17 18.93 -13.69 -12.52
C SER A 17 18.38 -12.26 -12.27
N ILE A 18 17.30 -11.88 -12.98
CA ILE A 18 16.60 -10.61 -12.70
C ILE A 18 15.85 -10.68 -11.35
N GLY A 19 15.34 -11.85 -10.99
CA GLY A 19 14.72 -12.12 -9.68
C GLY A 19 15.75 -12.02 -8.55
N GLU A 20 16.90 -12.66 -8.70
CA GLU A 20 18.01 -12.62 -7.73
C GLU A 20 18.63 -11.23 -7.60
N ALA A 21 18.83 -10.50 -8.71
CA ALA A 21 19.29 -9.10 -8.68
C ALA A 21 18.28 -8.15 -8.02
N ARG A 22 16.97 -8.47 -8.08
CA ARG A 22 15.92 -7.72 -7.38
C ARG A 22 15.79 -8.07 -5.90
N ALA A 23 16.01 -9.33 -5.53
CA ALA A 23 15.92 -9.80 -4.15
C ALA A 23 17.07 -9.27 -3.27
N ASN A 24 18.16 -8.83 -3.89
CA ASN A 24 19.37 -8.47 -3.13
C ASN A 24 19.42 -7.00 -2.66
N ASP A 25 18.47 -6.11 -3.06
CA ASP A 25 18.66 -4.67 -2.81
C ASP A 25 17.46 -3.91 -2.23
N SER A 26 16.29 -4.48 -2.07
CA SER A 26 15.13 -3.76 -1.54
C SER A 26 14.55 -4.44 -0.32
N ALA A 27 14.62 -3.79 0.83
CA ALA A 27 13.96 -4.25 2.05
C ALA A 27 12.43 -4.35 1.80
N ILE A 28 11.81 -5.39 2.36
CA ILE A 28 10.38 -5.69 2.21
C ILE A 28 9.68 -5.40 3.53
N LEU A 29 8.50 -4.78 3.47
CA LEU A 29 7.59 -4.61 4.59
C LEU A 29 6.43 -5.60 4.46
N PRO A 30 6.45 -6.77 5.13
CA PRO A 30 5.31 -7.68 5.12
C PRO A 30 4.14 -7.09 5.92
N PHE A 31 2.91 -7.34 5.52
CA PHE A 31 1.72 -6.92 6.30
C PHE A 31 1.55 -7.74 7.59
N GLY A 32 2.23 -8.88 7.69
CA GLY A 32 2.12 -9.81 8.83
C GLY A 32 0.85 -10.67 8.79
N ILE A 33 0.23 -10.77 7.62
CA ILE A 33 -0.94 -11.59 7.35
C ILE A 33 -0.57 -12.55 6.22
N ASN A 34 -0.31 -13.82 6.54
CA ASN A 34 0.15 -14.82 5.56
C ASN A 34 -0.75 -14.90 4.32
N ALA A 35 -2.07 -14.78 4.49
CA ALA A 35 -3.04 -14.80 3.39
C ALA A 35 -2.94 -13.58 2.47
N LEU A 36 -2.41 -12.46 2.94
CA LEU A 36 -2.15 -11.25 2.17
C LEU A 36 -0.74 -11.27 1.60
N ASP A 37 0.26 -11.50 2.45
CA ASP A 37 1.68 -11.49 2.07
C ASP A 37 1.99 -12.56 1.02
N GLY A 38 1.39 -13.74 1.12
CA GLY A 38 1.54 -14.81 0.13
C GLY A 38 0.93 -14.53 -1.25
N ARG A 39 0.14 -13.46 -1.41
CA ARG A 39 -0.40 -12.98 -2.70
C ARG A 39 0.42 -11.82 -3.28
N LEU A 40 1.32 -11.24 -2.50
CA LEU A 40 2.23 -10.19 -2.96
C LEU A 40 3.44 -10.84 -3.62
N ALA A 41 3.87 -10.28 -4.75
CA ALA A 41 4.96 -10.83 -5.56
C ALA A 41 6.27 -10.99 -4.77
N ASP A 42 6.51 -10.06 -3.82
CA ASP A 42 7.73 -10.03 -3.00
C ASP A 42 7.44 -10.39 -1.52
N GLY A 43 6.25 -10.92 -1.21
CA GLY A 43 5.85 -11.24 0.18
C GLY A 43 5.57 -10.03 1.07
N GLY A 44 5.42 -8.84 0.50
CA GLY A 44 5.17 -7.58 1.19
C GLY A 44 5.30 -6.37 0.27
N LEU A 45 5.37 -5.17 0.83
CA LEU A 45 5.64 -3.94 0.09
C LEU A 45 7.15 -3.71 -0.02
N THR A 46 7.64 -3.52 -1.24
CA THR A 46 9.04 -3.17 -1.52
C THR A 46 9.35 -1.76 -1.04
N LEU A 47 10.21 -1.59 -0.03
CA LEU A 47 10.48 -0.26 0.56
C LEU A 47 11.12 0.71 -0.44
N GLY A 48 11.96 0.24 -1.37
CA GLY A 48 12.50 1.05 -2.47
C GLY A 48 11.54 1.19 -3.65
N GLY A 49 10.22 1.35 -3.42
CA GLY A 49 9.20 1.35 -4.47
C GLY A 49 8.17 2.47 -4.36
N LEU A 50 7.56 2.78 -5.51
CA LEU A 50 6.36 3.61 -5.58
C LEU A 50 5.12 2.75 -5.45
N HIS A 51 4.25 3.08 -4.50
CA HIS A 51 2.95 2.46 -4.28
C HIS A 51 1.85 3.52 -4.44
N GLU A 52 0.90 3.28 -5.32
CA GLU A 52 -0.26 4.16 -5.49
C GLU A 52 -1.44 3.61 -4.70
N ILE A 53 -2.12 4.49 -3.99
CA ILE A 53 -3.31 4.19 -3.21
C ILE A 53 -4.42 5.15 -3.63
N ALA A 54 -5.66 4.66 -3.75
CA ALA A 54 -6.83 5.50 -3.94
C ALA A 54 -8.02 4.95 -3.17
N ALA A 55 -8.97 5.82 -2.83
CA ALA A 55 -10.29 5.41 -2.39
C ALA A 55 -11.01 4.64 -3.53
N ALA A 56 -11.83 3.67 -3.20
CA ALA A 56 -12.61 2.92 -4.21
C ALA A 56 -13.66 3.80 -4.88
N THR A 57 -14.26 4.71 -4.14
CA THR A 57 -15.24 5.68 -4.61
C THR A 57 -14.93 7.10 -4.13
N THR A 58 -15.78 8.05 -4.47
CA THR A 58 -15.68 9.46 -4.04
C THR A 58 -16.33 9.71 -2.67
N THR A 59 -16.73 8.68 -1.94
CA THR A 59 -17.34 8.83 -0.61
C THR A 59 -16.29 9.20 0.43
N LEU A 60 -16.70 9.95 1.45
CA LEU A 60 -15.80 10.32 2.56
C LEU A 60 -15.33 9.10 3.35
N SER A 61 -16.16 8.06 3.46
CA SER A 61 -15.81 6.83 4.17
C SER A 61 -14.70 6.05 3.45
N ASP A 62 -14.76 5.94 2.12
CA ASP A 62 -13.70 5.29 1.35
C ASP A 62 -12.42 6.13 1.34
N ASP A 63 -12.56 7.46 1.28
CA ASP A 63 -11.42 8.37 1.33
C ASP A 63 -10.71 8.30 2.69
N ALA A 64 -11.46 8.26 3.80
CA ALA A 64 -10.91 8.06 5.14
C ALA A 64 -10.25 6.67 5.28
N ALA A 65 -10.87 5.61 4.76
CA ALA A 65 -10.29 4.27 4.77
C ALA A 65 -8.96 4.22 4.00
N ALA A 66 -8.89 4.83 2.81
CA ALA A 66 -7.67 4.90 2.02
C ALA A 66 -6.59 5.76 2.71
N THR A 67 -6.97 6.88 3.36
CA THR A 67 -6.05 7.69 4.17
C THR A 67 -5.45 6.85 5.30
N LEU A 68 -6.28 6.14 6.08
CA LEU A 68 -5.79 5.31 7.19
C LEU A 68 -4.98 4.09 6.72
N PHE A 69 -5.24 3.57 5.52
CA PHE A 69 -4.39 2.52 4.93
C PHE A 69 -2.98 3.05 4.64
N VAL A 70 -2.85 4.27 4.08
CA VAL A 70 -1.56 4.95 3.90
C VAL A 70 -0.88 5.20 5.24
N VAL A 71 -1.64 5.70 6.23
CA VAL A 71 -1.17 5.95 7.60
C VAL A 71 -0.58 4.68 8.21
N GLY A 72 -1.29 3.56 8.16
CA GLY A 72 -0.82 2.29 8.72
C GLY A 72 0.49 1.79 8.09
N ILE A 73 0.65 1.94 6.78
CA ILE A 73 1.92 1.60 6.10
C ILE A 73 3.03 2.53 6.59
N ALA A 74 2.80 3.85 6.58
CA ALA A 74 3.77 4.86 6.99
C ALA A 74 4.20 4.70 8.46
N ALA A 75 3.23 4.42 9.35
CA ALA A 75 3.46 4.17 10.77
C ALA A 75 4.41 2.99 11.01
N ARG A 76 4.18 1.88 10.31
CA ARG A 76 5.01 0.68 10.43
C ARG A 76 6.43 0.89 9.93
N VAL A 77 6.61 1.64 8.84
CA VAL A 77 7.96 1.99 8.35
C VAL A 77 8.64 2.95 9.34
N ALA A 78 7.92 3.95 9.86
CA ALA A 78 8.43 4.88 10.86
C ALA A 78 8.88 4.13 12.14
N ALA A 79 8.03 3.21 12.65
CA ALA A 79 8.35 2.39 13.83
C ALA A 79 9.59 1.51 13.62
N THR A 80 9.79 0.97 12.40
CA THR A 80 10.95 0.12 12.09
C THR A 80 12.25 0.92 11.97
N THR A 81 12.17 2.14 11.43
CA THR A 81 13.36 2.95 11.11
C THR A 81 13.70 3.99 12.18
N GLY A 82 12.75 4.35 13.05
CA GLY A 82 12.87 5.46 13.99
C GLY A 82 12.93 6.85 13.33
N ARG A 83 12.61 6.93 12.02
CA ARG A 83 12.69 8.16 11.23
C ARG A 83 11.32 8.82 11.08
N ARG A 84 11.31 10.08 10.69
CA ARG A 84 10.10 10.86 10.39
C ARG A 84 9.51 10.49 9.04
N VAL A 85 8.21 10.71 8.88
CA VAL A 85 7.50 10.58 7.61
C VAL A 85 7.32 11.98 6.99
N LEU A 86 7.69 12.14 5.73
CA LEU A 86 7.39 13.35 4.96
C LEU A 86 6.01 13.19 4.32
N TRP A 87 5.11 14.14 4.55
CA TRP A 87 3.76 14.16 3.98
C TRP A 87 3.54 15.46 3.22
N ALA A 88 3.50 15.39 1.90
CA ALA A 88 3.26 16.52 1.01
C ALA A 88 1.82 16.50 0.46
N LEU A 89 1.14 17.62 0.49
CA LEU A 89 -0.27 17.76 0.11
C LEU A 89 -0.58 19.18 -0.40
N THR A 90 -1.71 19.33 -1.09
CA THR A 90 -2.16 20.65 -1.55
C THR A 90 -3.21 21.28 -0.64
N ARG A 91 -3.72 20.54 0.33
CA ARG A 91 -4.72 20.99 1.29
C ARG A 91 -4.57 20.20 2.58
N PHE A 92 -4.30 20.91 3.65
CA PHE A 92 -4.18 20.31 4.98
C PHE A 92 -5.58 20.03 5.57
N ASP A 93 -6.04 18.79 5.44
CA ASP A 93 -7.31 18.30 5.98
C ASP A 93 -7.16 17.00 6.79
N LEU A 94 -5.94 16.67 7.19
CA LEU A 94 -5.65 15.50 8.01
C LEU A 94 -6.05 15.74 9.47
N TYR A 95 -6.70 14.72 10.04
CA TYR A 95 -7.17 14.74 11.43
C TYR A 95 -6.18 14.01 12.35
N ALA A 96 -5.39 14.76 13.14
CA ALA A 96 -4.30 14.22 13.97
C ALA A 96 -4.70 13.03 14.87
N PRO A 97 -5.84 13.06 15.63
CA PRO A 97 -6.25 11.89 16.41
C PRO A 97 -6.55 10.65 15.56
N GLY A 98 -7.00 10.82 14.31
CA GLY A 98 -7.17 9.71 13.37
C GLY A 98 -5.84 9.11 12.91
N LEU A 99 -4.80 9.93 12.77
CA LEU A 99 -3.45 9.44 12.46
C LEU A 99 -2.89 8.60 13.61
N GLU A 100 -3.05 9.07 14.86
CA GLU A 100 -2.66 8.33 16.07
C GLU A 100 -3.39 6.99 16.18
N GLN A 101 -4.70 6.97 15.94
CA GLN A 101 -5.50 5.73 15.93
C GLN A 101 -5.05 4.74 14.84
N GLY A 102 -4.47 5.23 13.75
CA GLY A 102 -3.85 4.44 12.69
C GLY A 102 -2.38 4.08 12.94
N GLY A 103 -1.83 4.42 14.11
CA GLY A 103 -0.48 4.08 14.56
C GLY A 103 0.59 5.10 14.18
N LEU A 104 0.24 6.25 13.58
CA LEU A 104 1.19 7.26 13.16
C LEU A 104 1.17 8.46 14.12
N ASP A 105 2.21 8.59 14.94
CA ASP A 105 2.38 9.72 15.84
C ASP A 105 2.55 11.04 15.01
N PRO A 106 1.65 12.02 15.15
CA PRO A 106 1.74 13.30 14.44
C PRO A 106 3.04 14.06 14.70
N ALA A 107 3.70 13.86 15.84
CA ALA A 107 4.99 14.47 16.15
C ALA A 107 6.13 13.93 15.24
N THR A 108 5.94 12.80 14.63
CA THR A 108 6.90 12.20 13.68
C THR A 108 6.69 12.65 12.24
N LEU A 109 5.68 13.47 11.98
CA LEU A 109 5.35 13.94 10.64
C LEU A 109 6.04 15.26 10.29
N LEU A 110 6.52 15.33 9.07
CA LEU A 110 6.98 16.55 8.41
C LEU A 110 5.95 16.89 7.34
N PHE A 111 5.09 17.87 7.62
CA PHE A 111 4.08 18.33 6.66
C PHE A 111 4.66 19.38 5.73
N VAL A 112 4.36 19.23 4.43
CA VAL A 112 4.65 20.24 3.41
C VAL A 112 3.36 20.51 2.63
N GLU A 113 2.77 21.69 2.88
CA GLU A 113 1.64 22.17 2.10
C GLU A 113 2.14 22.94 0.87
N THR A 114 1.62 22.60 -0.30
CA THR A 114 1.97 23.22 -1.58
C THR A 114 0.71 23.72 -2.27
N ARG A 115 0.87 24.43 -3.39
CA ARG A 115 -0.28 24.98 -4.14
C ARG A 115 -0.83 24.02 -5.19
N GLU A 116 0.01 23.20 -5.79
CA GLU A 116 -0.33 22.38 -6.95
C GLU A 116 0.26 20.96 -6.84
N ASP A 117 -0.38 20.00 -7.52
CA ASP A 117 0.07 18.61 -7.57
C ASP A 117 1.52 18.47 -8.05
N LYS A 118 1.97 19.31 -8.99
CA LYS A 118 3.37 19.28 -9.48
C LYS A 118 4.39 19.58 -8.38
N ASP A 119 4.05 20.50 -7.46
CA ASP A 119 4.92 20.87 -6.36
C ASP A 119 4.96 19.75 -5.31
N VAL A 120 3.81 19.09 -5.03
CA VAL A 120 3.78 17.86 -4.21
C VAL A 120 4.72 16.81 -4.78
N LEU A 121 4.64 16.53 -6.08
CA LEU A 121 5.49 15.53 -6.75
C LEU A 121 6.98 15.89 -6.69
N ALA A 122 7.32 17.18 -6.79
CA ALA A 122 8.71 17.67 -6.64
C ALA A 122 9.21 17.48 -5.20
N VAL A 123 8.43 17.85 -4.19
CA VAL A 123 8.75 17.62 -2.78
C VAL A 123 8.95 16.13 -2.48
N MET A 124 8.07 15.27 -3.04
CA MET A 124 8.25 13.82 -2.90
C MET A 124 9.57 13.34 -3.48
N GLU A 125 9.91 13.78 -4.70
CA GLU A 125 11.14 13.38 -5.38
C GLU A 125 12.39 13.80 -4.58
N ASP A 126 12.40 15.02 -4.06
CA ASP A 126 13.51 15.54 -3.25
C ASP A 126 13.63 14.77 -1.92
N GLY A 127 12.51 14.52 -1.23
CA GLY A 127 12.49 13.71 -0.01
C GLY A 127 12.99 12.28 -0.21
N LEU A 128 12.60 11.63 -1.32
CA LEU A 128 13.06 10.30 -1.68
C LEU A 128 14.56 10.26 -2.00
N ARG A 129 15.06 11.25 -2.74
CA ARG A 129 16.50 11.34 -3.05
C ARG A 129 17.36 11.62 -1.83
N HIS A 130 16.85 12.38 -0.88
CA HIS A 130 17.54 12.66 0.36
C HIS A 130 17.71 11.41 1.23
N GLY A 131 16.75 10.47 1.22
CA GLY A 131 16.82 9.19 1.92
C GLY A 131 16.83 9.29 3.47
N GLY A 132 16.59 10.47 4.03
CA GLY A 132 16.64 10.72 5.49
C GLY A 132 15.32 10.47 6.22
N VAL A 133 14.25 10.11 5.52
CA VAL A 133 12.91 9.88 6.08
C VAL A 133 12.51 8.41 6.01
N ALA A 134 11.55 8.03 6.84
CA ALA A 134 11.00 6.66 6.89
C ALA A 134 10.21 6.34 5.63
N ALA A 135 9.34 7.25 5.23
CA ALA A 135 8.48 7.15 4.06
C ALA A 135 8.20 8.56 3.52
N VAL A 136 7.89 8.63 2.24
CA VAL A 136 7.40 9.86 1.60
C VAL A 136 5.99 9.63 1.11
N VAL A 137 5.04 10.37 1.66
CA VAL A 137 3.63 10.36 1.26
C VAL A 137 3.35 11.63 0.47
N GLY A 138 2.64 11.51 -0.64
CA GLY A 138 2.15 12.66 -1.40
C GLY A 138 0.70 12.48 -1.81
N GLU A 139 -0.09 13.55 -1.69
CA GLU A 139 -1.49 13.56 -2.08
C GLU A 139 -1.68 14.40 -3.33
N VAL A 140 -2.09 13.75 -4.42
CA VAL A 140 -2.29 14.41 -5.72
C VAL A 140 -3.54 13.92 -6.42
N LYS A 141 -4.13 14.78 -7.21
CA LYS A 141 -5.21 14.43 -8.13
C LYS A 141 -4.69 13.94 -9.49
N ARG A 142 -3.49 14.39 -9.88
CA ARG A 142 -2.86 14.05 -11.17
C ARG A 142 -1.40 13.67 -10.97
N ALA A 143 -0.99 12.58 -11.61
CA ALA A 143 0.41 12.23 -11.79
C ALA A 143 0.51 11.41 -13.09
N ASP A 144 1.24 11.90 -14.05
CA ASP A 144 1.45 11.21 -15.32
C ASP A 144 2.53 10.11 -15.21
N MET A 145 2.74 9.39 -16.30
CA MET A 145 3.73 8.32 -16.37
C MET A 145 5.16 8.84 -16.14
N VAL A 146 5.47 10.06 -16.57
CA VAL A 146 6.81 10.64 -16.41
C VAL A 146 7.09 10.93 -14.95
N ALA A 147 6.14 11.59 -14.26
CA ALA A 147 6.24 11.89 -12.84
C ALA A 147 6.33 10.61 -12.00
N THR A 148 5.46 9.63 -12.24
CA THR A 148 5.48 8.36 -11.49
C THR A 148 6.76 7.56 -11.73
N ARG A 149 7.35 7.64 -12.95
CA ARG A 149 8.64 7.01 -13.24
C ARG A 149 9.79 7.68 -12.48
N ARG A 150 9.79 9.01 -12.38
CA ARG A 150 10.79 9.76 -11.60
C ARG A 150 10.72 9.38 -10.12
N LEU A 151 9.51 9.34 -9.53
CA LEU A 151 9.29 8.92 -8.15
C LEU A 151 9.75 7.47 -7.92
N GLN A 152 9.42 6.54 -8.83
CA GLN A 152 9.87 5.15 -8.73
C GLN A 152 11.40 5.05 -8.72
N LEU A 153 12.09 5.79 -9.60
CA LEU A 153 13.56 5.80 -9.65
C LEU A 153 14.16 6.42 -8.39
N ALA A 154 13.59 7.52 -7.89
CA ALA A 154 14.04 8.16 -6.66
C ALA A 154 13.84 7.25 -5.43
N ALA A 155 12.70 6.55 -5.34
CA ALA A 155 12.43 5.58 -4.29
C ALA A 155 13.43 4.42 -4.29
N MET A 156 13.75 3.88 -5.48
CA MET A 156 14.76 2.83 -5.63
C MET A 156 16.15 3.30 -5.17
N THR A 157 16.55 4.50 -5.57
CA THR A 157 17.88 5.03 -5.22
C THR A 157 18.01 5.34 -3.73
N GLY A 158 16.93 5.90 -3.11
CA GLY A 158 16.92 6.26 -1.69
C GLY A 158 16.57 5.10 -0.75
N GLY A 159 16.13 3.95 -1.27
CA GLY A 159 15.64 2.82 -0.45
C GLY A 159 14.44 3.18 0.42
N THR A 160 13.70 4.22 0.06
CA THR A 160 12.60 4.81 0.84
C THR A 160 11.28 4.62 0.10
N PRO A 161 10.21 4.10 0.75
CA PRO A 161 8.93 3.91 0.08
C PRO A 161 8.25 5.24 -0.26
N ALA A 162 7.77 5.33 -1.50
CA ALA A 162 6.92 6.41 -1.98
C ALA A 162 5.46 5.95 -1.94
N LEU A 163 4.63 6.59 -1.14
CA LEU A 163 3.20 6.33 -1.03
C LEU A 163 2.45 7.47 -1.71
N LEU A 164 1.99 7.25 -2.93
CA LEU A 164 1.26 8.26 -3.72
C LEU A 164 -0.24 8.06 -3.56
N PHE A 165 -0.85 8.92 -2.75
CA PHE A 165 -2.30 8.90 -2.55
C PHE A 165 -2.96 9.67 -3.70
N ARG A 166 -3.70 8.94 -4.54
CA ARG A 166 -4.39 9.45 -5.72
C ARG A 166 -5.80 9.89 -5.35
N ARG A 167 -5.99 11.19 -5.14
CA ARG A 167 -7.29 11.78 -4.83
C ARG A 167 -8.20 11.82 -6.06
N TRP A 168 -9.48 11.60 -5.87
CA TRP A 168 -10.47 11.68 -6.94
C TRP A 168 -10.61 13.10 -7.49
N ARG A 169 -10.65 13.24 -8.81
CA ARG A 169 -10.90 14.51 -9.51
C ARG A 169 -12.37 14.75 -9.77
N ARG A 170 -13.09 13.69 -10.12
CA ARG A 170 -14.51 13.67 -10.49
C ARG A 170 -15.07 12.27 -10.31
N GLN A 171 -16.38 12.18 -10.13
CA GLN A 171 -17.07 10.90 -10.07
C GLN A 171 -16.92 10.11 -11.39
N GLY A 172 -16.96 8.79 -11.27
CA GLY A 172 -16.97 7.86 -12.40
C GLY A 172 -15.62 7.55 -13.05
N VAL A 173 -14.54 8.27 -12.71
CA VAL A 173 -13.21 8.02 -13.27
C VAL A 173 -12.22 7.73 -12.14
N CYS A 174 -11.95 6.45 -11.91
CA CYS A 174 -10.97 6.03 -10.90
C CYS A 174 -9.58 6.60 -11.23
N PRO A 175 -8.90 7.28 -10.29
CA PRO A 175 -7.57 7.85 -10.53
C PRO A 175 -6.52 6.79 -10.90
N LEU A 176 -6.75 5.52 -10.52
CA LEU A 176 -5.85 4.42 -10.87
C LEU A 176 -6.03 3.86 -12.28
N THR A 177 -6.88 4.44 -13.14
CA THR A 177 -6.95 4.08 -14.57
C THR A 177 -5.85 4.71 -15.41
N GLU A 178 -5.24 5.80 -14.93
CA GLU A 178 -4.11 6.44 -15.60
C GLU A 178 -2.87 5.52 -15.59
N LEU A 179 -2.03 5.61 -16.63
CA LEU A 179 -0.77 4.86 -16.69
C LEU A 179 0.19 5.32 -15.59
N SER A 180 0.88 4.35 -14.96
CA SER A 180 1.80 4.62 -13.86
C SER A 180 2.94 3.60 -13.80
N ALA A 181 4.10 4.06 -13.31
CA ALA A 181 5.28 3.24 -13.06
C ALA A 181 5.26 2.55 -11.68
N ALA A 182 4.19 2.70 -10.89
CA ALA A 182 4.09 2.14 -9.55
C ALA A 182 4.29 0.61 -9.51
N MET A 183 4.92 0.14 -8.43
CA MET A 183 5.10 -1.29 -8.14
C MET A 183 3.76 -1.94 -7.80
N THR A 184 2.96 -1.29 -6.95
CA THR A 184 1.63 -1.75 -6.57
C THR A 184 0.61 -0.61 -6.66
N ARG A 185 -0.64 -0.96 -6.94
CA ARG A 185 -1.75 -0.01 -7.04
C ARG A 185 -2.94 -0.55 -6.25
N TRP A 186 -3.32 0.18 -5.20
CA TRP A 186 -4.31 -0.23 -4.22
C TRP A 186 -5.57 0.60 -4.30
N ARG A 187 -6.71 -0.05 -4.18
CA ARG A 187 -8.01 0.60 -4.08
C ARG A 187 -8.69 0.16 -2.79
N ILE A 188 -9.08 1.11 -1.96
CA ILE A 188 -9.59 0.86 -0.61
C ILE A 188 -11.02 1.33 -0.51
N ALA A 189 -11.91 0.43 -0.10
CA ALA A 189 -13.30 0.72 0.20
C ALA A 189 -13.57 0.49 1.70
N CYS A 190 -14.40 1.33 2.28
CA CYS A 190 -14.98 1.09 3.59
C CYS A 190 -16.02 -0.02 3.49
N ALA A 191 -15.97 -0.99 4.39
CA ALA A 191 -16.93 -2.08 4.49
C ALA A 191 -17.65 -2.05 5.84
N PRO A 192 -18.88 -2.58 5.94
CA PRO A 192 -19.60 -2.66 7.22
C PRO A 192 -18.79 -3.43 8.26
N SER A 193 -18.69 -2.89 9.49
CA SER A 193 -18.05 -3.59 10.61
C SER A 193 -18.82 -4.87 10.98
N ALA A 194 -18.13 -5.81 11.64
CA ALA A 194 -18.80 -6.99 12.17
C ALA A 194 -19.84 -6.60 13.23
N ARG A 195 -20.96 -7.31 13.25
CA ARG A 195 -21.89 -7.22 14.38
C ARG A 195 -21.22 -7.75 15.63
N LEU A 196 -21.26 -6.96 16.69
CA LEU A 196 -20.80 -7.39 18.00
C LEU A 196 -21.92 -8.17 18.73
N PRO A 197 -21.59 -9.10 19.63
CA PRO A 197 -22.57 -9.80 20.45
C PRO A 197 -23.24 -8.88 21.49
N ALA A 198 -22.69 -7.70 21.72
CA ALA A 198 -23.21 -6.66 22.61
C ALA A 198 -23.29 -5.31 21.88
N PRO A 199 -24.11 -4.34 22.37
CA PRO A 199 -24.16 -3.00 21.81
C PRO A 199 -22.75 -2.37 21.81
N GLY A 200 -22.31 -1.86 20.65
CA GLY A 200 -20.99 -1.24 20.50
C GLY A 200 -20.60 -1.06 19.04
N VAL A 201 -19.47 -0.38 18.82
CA VAL A 201 -18.88 -0.19 17.49
C VAL A 201 -17.74 -1.19 17.33
N GLY A 202 -17.86 -2.09 16.36
CA GLY A 202 -16.81 -3.04 16.00
C GLY A 202 -15.64 -2.35 15.29
N ARG A 203 -14.51 -3.03 15.20
CA ARG A 203 -13.37 -2.57 14.41
C ARG A 203 -13.83 -2.32 12.97
N ALA A 204 -13.42 -1.20 12.40
CA ALA A 204 -13.72 -0.87 11.01
C ALA A 204 -13.19 -1.97 10.07
N ARG A 205 -13.86 -2.16 8.95
CA ARG A 205 -13.46 -3.12 7.91
C ARG A 205 -13.29 -2.42 6.59
N TRP A 206 -12.37 -2.95 5.82
CA TRP A 206 -12.06 -2.46 4.48
C TRP A 206 -12.07 -3.61 3.48
N THR A 207 -12.61 -3.36 2.31
CA THR A 207 -12.33 -4.16 1.13
C THR A 207 -11.07 -3.58 0.48
N VAL A 208 -9.97 -4.31 0.59
CA VAL A 208 -8.66 -3.95 0.05
C VAL A 208 -8.47 -4.66 -1.28
N GLU A 209 -8.40 -3.90 -2.36
CA GLU A 209 -8.12 -4.40 -3.70
C GLU A 209 -6.71 -4.00 -4.13
N LEU A 210 -5.88 -4.98 -4.40
CA LEU A 210 -4.66 -4.78 -5.17
C LEU A 210 -5.02 -4.86 -6.66
N ALA A 211 -5.32 -3.69 -7.25
CA ALA A 211 -5.74 -3.59 -8.65
C ALA A 211 -4.61 -3.99 -9.62
N ARG A 212 -3.37 -3.75 -9.22
CA ARG A 212 -2.18 -4.13 -10.00
C ARG A 212 -0.96 -4.26 -9.11
N GLN A 213 -0.11 -5.24 -9.42
CA GLN A 213 1.26 -5.33 -8.90
C GLN A 213 2.23 -5.72 -10.03
N ARG A 214 3.48 -5.37 -9.85
CA ARG A 214 4.56 -5.81 -10.73
C ARG A 214 4.98 -7.22 -10.31
N GLY A 215 4.89 -8.17 -11.23
CA GLY A 215 5.33 -9.56 -10.99
C GLY A 215 4.25 -10.51 -10.45
N GLY A 216 2.99 -10.06 -10.30
CA GLY A 216 1.90 -10.93 -9.85
C GLY A 216 0.51 -10.46 -10.29
N PRO A 217 -0.53 -11.26 -10.06
CA PRO A 217 -1.92 -10.88 -10.32
C PRO A 217 -2.43 -9.93 -9.26
N GLY A 218 -3.47 -9.15 -9.60
CA GLY A 218 -4.28 -8.41 -8.63
C GLY A 218 -5.19 -9.35 -7.83
N PHE A 219 -5.70 -8.85 -6.70
CA PHE A 219 -6.65 -9.59 -5.86
C PHE A 219 -7.49 -8.64 -5.02
N THR A 220 -8.55 -9.14 -4.43
CA THR A 220 -9.39 -8.42 -3.46
C THR A 220 -9.49 -9.23 -2.16
N MET A 221 -9.49 -8.56 -1.02
CA MET A 221 -9.59 -9.16 0.30
C MET A 221 -10.28 -8.21 1.29
N ASP A 222 -11.16 -8.76 2.14
CA ASP A 222 -11.71 -8.03 3.26
C ASP A 222 -10.78 -8.15 4.47
N LEU A 223 -10.44 -7.01 5.07
CA LEU A 223 -9.55 -6.89 6.22
C LEU A 223 -10.18 -6.00 7.29
N GLU A 224 -9.82 -6.22 8.53
CA GLU A 224 -10.03 -5.24 9.59
C GLU A 224 -9.03 -4.10 9.43
N ALA A 225 -9.51 -2.88 9.66
CA ALA A 225 -8.72 -1.64 9.55
C ALA A 225 -7.45 -1.67 10.42
N CYS A 226 -6.55 -0.75 10.18
CA CYS A 226 -5.36 -0.59 11.00
C CYS A 226 -5.73 -0.35 12.48
N ASP A 227 -4.95 -0.96 13.37
CA ASP A 227 -4.94 -0.65 14.79
C ASP A 227 -3.95 0.50 15.10
N ASP A 228 -3.79 0.81 16.37
CA ASP A 228 -2.85 1.80 16.90
C ASP A 228 -1.36 1.49 16.69
N THR A 229 -1.06 0.36 16.07
CA THR A 229 0.29 -0.02 15.59
C THR A 229 0.40 -0.03 14.06
N GLY A 230 -0.63 0.43 13.37
CA GLY A 230 -0.70 0.44 11.90
C GLY A 230 -0.92 -0.95 11.27
N ARG A 231 -1.35 -1.95 12.04
CA ARG A 231 -1.50 -3.32 11.57
C ARG A 231 -2.93 -3.66 11.19
N LEU A 232 -3.07 -4.26 10.02
CA LEU A 232 -4.31 -4.89 9.55
C LEU A 232 -4.54 -6.24 10.22
N ALA A 233 -5.78 -6.74 10.18
CA ALA A 233 -6.09 -8.10 10.63
C ALA A 233 -7.12 -8.77 9.72
N LEU A 234 -7.20 -10.10 9.80
CA LEU A 234 -8.28 -10.86 9.15
C LEU A 234 -9.55 -10.75 9.99
N PRO A 235 -10.73 -10.56 9.36
CA PRO A 235 -12.00 -10.60 10.07
C PRO A 235 -12.24 -11.93 10.80
N ALA A 236 -12.74 -11.90 12.03
CA ALA A 236 -12.97 -13.09 12.85
C ALA A 236 -13.84 -14.16 12.14
N ALA A 237 -14.87 -13.74 11.41
CA ALA A 237 -15.72 -14.65 10.63
C ALA A 237 -14.97 -15.42 9.52
N SER A 238 -13.85 -14.89 9.03
CA SER A 238 -12.98 -15.59 8.07
C SER A 238 -12.12 -16.63 8.77
N ARG A 239 -11.76 -16.42 10.03
CA ARG A 239 -11.04 -17.40 10.86
C ARG A 239 -11.94 -18.59 11.18
N ASP A 240 -13.18 -18.33 11.61
CA ASP A 240 -14.14 -19.39 11.96
C ASP A 240 -14.48 -20.28 10.76
N ARG A 241 -14.63 -19.70 9.56
CA ARG A 241 -14.89 -20.48 8.34
C ARG A 241 -13.72 -21.39 7.95
N ALA A 242 -12.49 -20.94 8.10
CA ALA A 242 -11.30 -21.74 7.83
C ALA A 242 -11.19 -22.90 8.81
N THR A 243 -11.45 -22.65 10.10
CA THR A 243 -11.43 -23.67 11.16
C THR A 243 -12.58 -24.67 11.02
N ALA A 244 -13.79 -24.21 10.65
CA ALA A 244 -14.93 -25.08 10.41
C ALA A 244 -14.73 -25.98 9.18
N ALA A 245 -14.14 -25.45 8.09
CA ALA A 245 -13.81 -26.25 6.89
C ALA A 245 -12.74 -27.32 7.18
N ALA A 246 -11.70 -26.97 7.95
CA ALA A 246 -10.68 -27.92 8.38
C ALA A 246 -11.25 -29.00 9.33
N GLY A 247 -12.14 -28.62 10.26
CA GLY A 247 -12.81 -29.55 11.15
C GLY A 247 -13.83 -30.46 10.47
N ALA A 248 -14.47 -30.01 9.38
CA ALA A 248 -15.37 -30.84 8.56
C ALA A 248 -14.58 -31.86 7.71
N ALA A 249 -13.45 -31.46 7.13
CA ALA A 249 -12.58 -32.38 6.37
C ALA A 249 -11.96 -33.46 7.27
N ALA A 250 -11.57 -33.10 8.50
CA ALA A 250 -11.02 -34.06 9.48
C ALA A 250 -12.03 -35.07 10.04
N ARG A 251 -13.33 -34.79 9.94
CA ARG A 251 -14.40 -35.73 10.35
C ARG A 251 -14.93 -36.60 9.20
N ALA A 252 -14.56 -36.30 7.96
CA ALA A 252 -14.95 -37.05 6.76
C ALA A 252 -13.86 -38.02 6.29
N ALA A 253 -12.71 -38.04 6.95
CA ALA A 253 -11.60 -39.00 6.77
C ALA A 253 -11.53 -40.01 7.92
#